data_df3c2fd25328f79aa92ad4712f013d90
#
_entry.id   df3c2fd25328f79aa92ad4712f013d90
#
_cell.length_a   1.000
_cell.length_b   1.000
_cell.length_c   1.000
_cell.angle_alpha   90.00
_cell.angle_beta   90.00
_cell.angle_gamma   90.00
#
_symmetry.space_group_name_H-M   'P 1'
#
loop_
_entity.id
_entity.type
_entity.pdbx_description
1 polymer ?
#
loop_
_entity_poly.entity_id
_entity_poly.type
_entity_poly.pdbx_seq_one_letter_code
_entity_poly.pdbx_strand_id
1 'polypeptide(L)'
;MASNYRSHNKKSHDSDMFHPTQVVVVVVPFPAQGHLNQLLNLSRLILTHNIPVHFVGSHTHNRQVIVRAQGWDPNSIYNIHIHDFNVPPFVSPAPNPNAETRFPSHLLPSFVASTSLREPVYALLQSLSTVARRVVVIYDSLMASVVQDAIHVPNCESYTFHSVSAFTMFLYFWDAMGRPPVEKVSHIIPEVPSLEGCFTTQFIDFITSQYEFHKFSKGTIYNTTRAIESPYLELIERIISSKTHWALGPFNPLSIEKGVYNTRHFSVEWLDNQEAGSVLYVSFGTTTCFSEEQIKEVANGLEKSKQ
;
A
#
# COMPACT_ATOMS: atom_id res chain seq x y z
N MET A 1 43.24 -14.03 66.23
CA MET A 1 41.78 -13.91 66.44
C MET A 1 41.14 -13.66 65.11
N ALA A 2 40.60 -14.68 64.49
CA ALA A 2 40.01 -14.64 63.19
C ALA A 2 38.49 -14.54 63.36
N SER A 3 37.88 -13.50 62.72
CA SER A 3 36.45 -13.29 62.63
C SER A 3 35.95 -13.70 61.28
N ASN A 4 35.15 -14.76 61.25
CA ASN A 4 34.43 -15.24 60.04
C ASN A 4 33.23 -14.35 59.76
N TYR A 5 33.21 -13.74 58.57
CA TYR A 5 32.00 -13.20 57.94
C TYR A 5 31.50 -14.18 56.91
N ARG A 6 30.39 -14.88 57.15
CA ARG A 6 29.60 -15.60 56.19
C ARG A 6 28.70 -14.61 55.46
N SER A 7 28.97 -14.40 54.18
CA SER A 7 28.08 -13.73 53.23
C SER A 7 27.01 -14.71 52.77
N HIS A 8 25.75 -14.45 53.14
CA HIS A 8 24.59 -15.12 52.58
C HIS A 8 24.25 -14.46 51.24
N ASN A 9 24.65 -15.12 50.14
CA ASN A 9 24.16 -14.81 48.80
C ASN A 9 22.73 -15.33 48.66
N LYS A 10 21.70 -14.49 48.86
CA LYS A 10 20.35 -14.71 48.39
C LYS A 10 20.35 -14.45 46.88
N LYS A 11 20.35 -15.53 46.09
CA LYS A 11 19.93 -15.47 44.69
C LYS A 11 18.43 -15.18 44.67
N SER A 12 18.06 -13.92 44.43
CA SER A 12 16.71 -13.58 43.99
C SER A 12 16.55 -14.11 42.56
N HIS A 13 15.73 -15.15 42.40
CA HIS A 13 15.13 -15.48 41.13
C HIS A 13 14.10 -14.38 40.82
N ASP A 14 14.57 -13.25 40.31
CA ASP A 14 13.73 -12.39 39.49
C ASP A 14 13.51 -13.13 38.18
N SER A 15 12.35 -13.76 38.06
CA SER A 15 11.79 -14.08 36.75
C SER A 15 11.52 -12.75 36.09
N ASP A 16 12.45 -12.28 35.25
CA ASP A 16 12.23 -11.20 34.32
C ASP A 16 11.01 -11.57 33.44
N MET A 17 9.84 -11.17 33.88
CA MET A 17 8.67 -11.14 33.01
C MET A 17 9.01 -10.18 31.91
N PHE A 18 9.28 -10.72 30.72
CA PHE A 18 9.50 -9.99 29.49
C PHE A 18 8.24 -9.16 29.26
N HIS A 19 8.26 -7.88 29.65
CA HIS A 19 7.19 -6.95 29.32
C HIS A 19 7.46 -6.44 27.91
N PRO A 20 6.71 -6.87 26.90
CA PRO A 20 6.86 -6.37 25.54
C PRO A 20 6.56 -4.87 25.55
N THR A 21 7.58 -4.05 25.32
CA THR A 21 7.48 -2.58 25.39
C THR A 21 7.24 -1.91 24.05
N GLN A 22 7.41 -2.64 22.96
CA GLN A 22 7.45 -2.08 21.61
C GLN A 22 6.14 -2.27 20.84
N VAL A 23 5.75 -1.24 20.09
CA VAL A 23 4.75 -1.34 19.04
C VAL A 23 5.45 -1.77 17.75
N VAL A 24 4.87 -2.70 17.02
CA VAL A 24 5.34 -3.11 15.67
C VAL A 24 4.24 -2.90 14.66
N VAL A 25 4.63 -2.56 13.42
CA VAL A 25 3.69 -2.35 12.31
C VAL A 25 3.90 -3.42 11.26
N VAL A 26 2.83 -4.09 10.85
CA VAL A 26 2.81 -5.03 9.73
C VAL A 26 2.12 -4.36 8.56
N VAL A 27 2.79 -4.28 7.41
CA VAL A 27 2.28 -3.66 6.20
C VAL A 27 2.00 -4.72 5.14
N VAL A 28 0.75 -4.80 4.67
CA VAL A 28 0.29 -5.80 3.70
C VAL A 28 -0.21 -5.08 2.43
N PRO A 29 0.66 -4.83 1.45
CA PRO A 29 0.30 -4.13 0.22
C PRO A 29 -0.41 -5.05 -0.78
N PHE A 30 -1.25 -4.46 -1.62
CA PHE A 30 -1.77 -5.12 -2.80
C PHE A 30 -0.67 -5.25 -3.88
N PRO A 31 -0.61 -6.37 -4.64
CA PRO A 31 0.48 -6.68 -5.56
C PRO A 31 0.40 -5.91 -6.89
N ALA A 32 0.22 -4.62 -6.82
CA ALA A 32 0.28 -3.70 -7.96
C ALA A 32 1.22 -2.53 -7.65
N GLN A 33 2.01 -2.10 -8.62
CA GLN A 33 3.10 -1.15 -8.41
C GLN A 33 2.67 0.15 -7.73
N GLY A 34 1.51 0.71 -8.13
CA GLY A 34 0.97 1.93 -7.51
C GLY A 34 0.65 1.76 -6.03
N HIS A 35 0.23 0.57 -5.61
CA HIS A 35 -0.08 0.22 -4.22
C HIS A 35 1.20 -0.08 -3.42
N LEU A 36 2.10 -0.88 -3.99
CA LEU A 36 3.38 -1.25 -3.38
C LEU A 36 4.20 -0.01 -3.02
N ASN A 37 4.34 0.94 -3.94
CA ASN A 37 5.13 2.15 -3.74
C ASN A 37 4.58 3.03 -2.63
N GLN A 38 3.26 3.19 -2.55
CA GLN A 38 2.64 4.04 -1.54
C GLN A 38 2.84 3.46 -0.13
N LEU A 39 2.61 2.17 0.04
CA LEU A 39 2.79 1.50 1.33
C LEU A 39 4.27 1.38 1.72
N LEU A 40 5.18 1.29 0.75
CA LEU A 40 6.61 1.41 1.03
C LEU A 40 6.97 2.81 1.56
N ASN A 41 6.45 3.88 0.96
CA ASN A 41 6.70 5.25 1.42
C ASN A 41 6.10 5.47 2.82
N LEU A 42 4.91 4.95 3.10
CA LEU A 42 4.34 4.97 4.45
C LEU A 42 5.24 4.21 5.44
N SER A 43 5.76 3.04 5.06
CA SER A 43 6.71 2.28 5.87
C SER A 43 7.94 3.11 6.23
N ARG A 44 8.50 3.84 5.27
CA ARG A 44 9.64 4.75 5.51
C ARG A 44 9.31 5.84 6.53
N LEU A 45 8.13 6.44 6.44
CA LEU A 45 7.68 7.44 7.41
C LEU A 45 7.55 6.84 8.82
N ILE A 46 7.00 5.64 8.95
CA ILE A 46 6.87 4.95 10.23
C ILE A 46 8.26 4.67 10.83
N LEU A 47 9.22 4.24 10.01
CA LEU A 47 10.60 3.98 10.44
C LEU A 47 11.31 5.22 10.99
N THR A 48 10.98 6.45 10.52
CA THR A 48 11.54 7.69 11.08
C THR A 48 11.18 7.90 12.56
N HIS A 49 10.14 7.22 13.03
CA HIS A 49 9.71 7.23 14.44
C HIS A 49 10.26 6.04 15.25
N ASN A 50 11.28 5.34 14.75
CA ASN A 50 11.88 4.15 15.37
C ASN A 50 10.88 3.01 15.65
N ILE A 51 9.81 2.92 14.87
CA ILE A 51 8.83 1.84 14.97
C ILE A 51 9.22 0.77 13.93
N PRO A 52 9.44 -0.50 14.36
CA PRO A 52 9.73 -1.59 13.45
C PRO A 52 8.59 -1.84 12.47
N VAL A 53 8.95 -2.08 11.20
CA VAL A 53 8.01 -2.40 10.14
C VAL A 53 8.29 -3.78 9.58
N HIS A 54 7.27 -4.60 9.50
CA HIS A 54 7.25 -5.90 8.84
C HIS A 54 6.47 -5.75 7.52
N PHE A 55 7.19 -5.66 6.40
CA PHE A 55 6.60 -5.51 5.07
C PHE A 55 6.39 -6.90 4.45
N VAL A 56 5.15 -7.22 4.12
CA VAL A 56 4.73 -8.59 3.75
C VAL A 56 4.32 -8.64 2.29
N GLY A 57 4.78 -9.66 1.57
CA GLY A 57 4.35 -9.88 0.20
C GLY A 57 4.87 -11.22 -0.34
N SER A 58 4.56 -11.52 -1.60
CA SER A 58 5.24 -12.59 -2.29
C SER A 58 6.67 -12.19 -2.64
N HIS A 59 7.57 -13.17 -2.76
CA HIS A 59 8.96 -12.93 -3.17
C HIS A 59 9.05 -12.05 -4.43
N THR A 60 8.23 -12.32 -5.44
CA THR A 60 8.24 -11.55 -6.70
C THR A 60 7.87 -10.08 -6.47
N HIS A 61 6.83 -9.80 -5.70
CA HIS A 61 6.36 -8.44 -5.47
C HIS A 61 7.31 -7.67 -4.55
N ASN A 62 7.82 -8.29 -3.50
CA ASN A 62 8.81 -7.69 -2.61
C ASN A 62 10.11 -7.35 -3.36
N ARG A 63 10.58 -8.23 -4.25
CA ARG A 63 11.73 -7.94 -5.11
C ARG A 63 11.48 -6.73 -6.02
N GLN A 64 10.28 -6.60 -6.59
CA GLN A 64 9.91 -5.42 -7.38
C GLN A 64 9.95 -4.13 -6.55
N VAL A 65 9.49 -4.19 -5.30
CA VAL A 65 9.56 -3.06 -4.37
C VAL A 65 11.01 -2.67 -4.11
N ILE A 66 11.88 -3.62 -3.78
CA ILE A 66 13.29 -3.38 -3.47
C ILE A 66 14.03 -2.77 -4.67
N VAL A 67 13.88 -3.36 -5.86
CA VAL A 67 14.54 -2.88 -7.09
C VAL A 67 14.10 -1.47 -7.48
N ARG A 68 12.85 -1.11 -7.19
CA ARG A 68 12.27 0.20 -7.54
C ARG A 68 12.28 1.21 -6.40
N ALA A 69 12.77 0.82 -5.24
CA ALA A 69 12.93 1.71 -4.08
C ALA A 69 14.08 2.70 -4.35
N GLN A 70 13.80 3.73 -5.15
CA GLN A 70 14.78 4.76 -5.47
C GLN A 70 15.20 5.50 -4.20
N GLY A 71 16.51 5.68 -4.05
CA GLY A 71 17.04 6.44 -2.94
C GLY A 71 17.05 5.68 -1.59
N TRP A 72 16.88 4.33 -1.59
CA TRP A 72 16.75 3.59 -0.35
C TRP A 72 17.06 2.09 -0.55
N ASP A 73 17.99 1.55 0.23
CA ASP A 73 18.22 0.11 0.32
C ASP A 73 17.56 -0.44 1.58
N PRO A 74 16.46 -1.19 1.46
CA PRO A 74 15.76 -1.79 2.61
C PRO A 74 16.66 -2.69 3.46
N ASN A 75 17.69 -3.30 2.85
CA ASN A 75 18.60 -4.19 3.55
C ASN A 75 19.62 -3.44 4.42
N SER A 76 19.82 -2.14 4.16
CA SER A 76 20.71 -1.27 4.94
C SER A 76 20.00 -0.58 6.10
N ILE A 77 18.67 -0.67 6.19
CA ILE A 77 17.89 0.03 7.21
C ILE A 77 17.55 -0.91 8.35
N TYR A 78 18.04 -0.55 9.52
CA TYR A 78 17.64 -1.17 10.77
C TYR A 78 16.13 -0.96 11.01
N ASN A 79 15.44 -2.01 11.50
CA ASN A 79 14.01 -2.02 11.83
C ASN A 79 13.01 -2.18 10.65
N ILE A 80 13.44 -2.45 9.42
CA ILE A 80 12.52 -3.00 8.41
C ILE A 80 12.80 -4.49 8.21
N HIS A 81 11.74 -5.29 8.20
CA HIS A 81 11.78 -6.73 7.99
C HIS A 81 10.90 -7.07 6.79
N ILE A 82 11.50 -7.50 5.70
CA ILE A 82 10.76 -7.91 4.50
C ILE A 82 10.48 -9.42 4.60
N HIS A 83 9.19 -9.77 4.55
CA HIS A 83 8.73 -11.15 4.62
C HIS A 83 8.31 -11.64 3.25
N ASP A 84 9.08 -12.56 2.70
CA ASP A 84 8.81 -13.23 1.44
C ASP A 84 8.00 -14.50 1.68
N PHE A 85 6.76 -14.49 1.27
CA PHE A 85 5.91 -15.67 1.34
C PHE A 85 5.65 -16.28 -0.04
N ASN A 86 5.48 -17.59 -0.07
CA ASN A 86 5.12 -18.29 -1.29
C ASN A 86 3.64 -18.08 -1.59
N VAL A 87 3.36 -17.82 -2.87
CA VAL A 87 2.01 -17.82 -3.43
C VAL A 87 1.89 -18.93 -4.45
N PRO A 88 0.70 -19.50 -4.67
CA PRO A 88 0.49 -20.49 -5.72
C PRO A 88 0.98 -19.98 -7.08
N PRO A 89 1.56 -20.82 -7.92
CA PRO A 89 1.93 -20.43 -9.27
C PRO A 89 0.69 -19.98 -10.04
N PHE A 90 0.82 -18.89 -10.78
CA PHE A 90 -0.23 -18.35 -11.63
C PHE A 90 0.33 -17.98 -13.00
N VAL A 91 -0.54 -17.97 -14.00
CA VAL A 91 -0.18 -17.53 -15.36
C VAL A 91 -1.03 -16.29 -15.66
N SER A 92 -0.34 -15.17 -15.91
CA SER A 92 -0.98 -13.97 -16.41
C SER A 92 -1.07 -14.04 -17.93
N PRO A 93 -2.26 -13.86 -18.54
CA PRO A 93 -2.37 -13.75 -19.99
C PRO A 93 -1.63 -12.51 -20.49
N ALA A 94 -1.33 -12.47 -21.78
CA ALA A 94 -0.80 -11.25 -22.37
C ALA A 94 -1.81 -10.09 -22.25
N PRO A 95 -1.35 -8.84 -22.02
CA PRO A 95 -2.22 -7.67 -22.05
C PRO A 95 -2.99 -7.59 -23.38
N ASN A 96 -4.29 -7.28 -23.31
CA ASN A 96 -5.13 -7.11 -24.50
C ASN A 96 -5.51 -5.63 -24.66
N PRO A 97 -4.92 -4.91 -25.66
CA PRO A 97 -5.23 -3.50 -25.92
C PRO A 97 -6.65 -3.27 -26.44
N ASN A 98 -7.30 -4.33 -26.93
CA ASN A 98 -8.67 -4.28 -27.49
C ASN A 98 -9.70 -4.89 -26.51
N ALA A 99 -9.38 -4.96 -25.21
CA ALA A 99 -10.31 -5.44 -24.20
C ALA A 99 -11.56 -4.52 -24.11
N GLU A 100 -12.71 -5.09 -23.85
CA GLU A 100 -13.97 -4.36 -23.67
C GLU A 100 -13.91 -3.42 -22.45
N THR A 101 -13.17 -3.81 -21.43
CA THR A 101 -12.96 -2.99 -20.22
C THR A 101 -11.53 -2.43 -20.18
N ARG A 102 -11.38 -1.27 -19.56
CA ARG A 102 -10.05 -0.65 -19.34
C ARG A 102 -9.26 -1.30 -18.21
N PHE A 103 -9.90 -2.17 -17.44
CA PHE A 103 -9.24 -2.86 -16.35
C PHE A 103 -8.13 -3.79 -16.86
N PRO A 104 -6.93 -3.78 -16.24
CA PRO A 104 -5.81 -4.64 -16.64
C PRO A 104 -6.04 -6.11 -16.20
N SER A 105 -7.01 -6.79 -16.82
CA SER A 105 -7.47 -8.13 -16.43
C SER A 105 -6.38 -9.20 -16.42
N HIS A 106 -5.29 -8.97 -17.17
CA HIS A 106 -4.10 -9.84 -17.15
C HIS A 106 -3.41 -9.90 -15.79
N LEU A 107 -3.67 -8.95 -14.89
CA LEU A 107 -3.10 -8.93 -13.53
C LEU A 107 -3.98 -9.70 -12.52
N LEU A 108 -5.23 -9.99 -12.84
CA LEU A 108 -6.17 -10.63 -11.93
C LEU A 108 -5.67 -11.97 -11.35
N PRO A 109 -5.01 -12.87 -12.11
CA PRO A 109 -4.45 -14.09 -11.55
C PRO A 109 -3.46 -13.86 -10.41
N SER A 110 -2.62 -12.82 -10.52
CA SER A 110 -1.69 -12.40 -9.48
C SER A 110 -2.43 -11.90 -8.22
N PHE A 111 -3.53 -11.17 -8.39
CA PHE A 111 -4.34 -10.66 -7.29
C PHE A 111 -5.01 -11.79 -6.53
N VAL A 112 -5.61 -12.73 -7.25
CA VAL A 112 -6.24 -13.91 -6.65
C VAL A 112 -5.19 -14.79 -5.95
N ALA A 113 -4.03 -15.04 -6.57
CA ALA A 113 -2.97 -15.82 -5.94
C ALA A 113 -2.49 -15.21 -4.61
N SER A 114 -2.49 -13.88 -4.51
CA SER A 114 -2.05 -13.17 -3.29
C SER A 114 -3.00 -13.34 -2.11
N THR A 115 -4.23 -13.81 -2.30
CA THR A 115 -5.14 -14.10 -1.18
C THR A 115 -4.65 -15.28 -0.33
N SER A 116 -3.79 -16.15 -0.89
CA SER A 116 -3.15 -17.25 -0.16
C SER A 116 -2.18 -16.80 0.94
N LEU A 117 -1.82 -15.51 0.96
CA LEU A 117 -1.01 -14.93 2.01
C LEU A 117 -1.72 -14.89 3.39
N ARG A 118 -3.01 -15.23 3.47
CA ARG A 118 -3.79 -15.22 4.71
C ARG A 118 -3.14 -16.03 5.84
N GLU A 119 -2.83 -17.30 5.58
CA GLU A 119 -2.26 -18.18 6.61
C GLU A 119 -0.87 -17.75 7.08
N PRO A 120 0.12 -17.48 6.19
CA PRO A 120 1.43 -17.03 6.63
C PRO A 120 1.40 -15.66 7.31
N VAL A 121 0.51 -14.76 6.91
CA VAL A 121 0.33 -13.47 7.59
C VAL A 121 -0.23 -13.69 8.99
N TYR A 122 -1.25 -14.53 9.15
CA TYR A 122 -1.79 -14.83 10.47
C TYR A 122 -0.73 -15.44 11.41
N ALA A 123 0.07 -16.40 10.92
CA ALA A 123 1.17 -16.99 11.68
C ALA A 123 2.21 -15.93 12.11
N LEU A 124 2.54 -14.98 11.22
CA LEU A 124 3.41 -13.86 11.56
C LEU A 124 2.80 -12.98 12.66
N LEU A 125 1.51 -12.62 12.54
CA LEU A 125 0.83 -11.80 13.55
C LEU A 125 0.81 -12.48 14.93
N GLN A 126 0.56 -13.79 14.97
CA GLN A 126 0.63 -14.57 16.21
C GLN A 126 2.04 -14.53 16.83
N SER A 127 3.08 -14.73 16.02
CA SER A 127 4.47 -14.66 16.47
C SER A 127 4.82 -13.27 17.02
N LEU A 128 4.49 -12.20 16.31
CA LEU A 128 4.76 -10.83 16.73
C LEU A 128 3.98 -10.45 17.99
N SER A 129 2.78 -10.97 18.16
CA SER A 129 1.92 -10.76 19.31
C SER A 129 2.57 -11.24 20.62
N THR A 130 3.46 -12.22 20.58
CA THR A 130 4.15 -12.74 21.77
C THR A 130 5.30 -11.86 22.25
N VAL A 131 5.87 -11.06 21.36
CA VAL A 131 7.07 -10.25 21.62
C VAL A 131 6.83 -8.74 21.59
N ALA A 132 5.71 -8.31 21.03
CA ALA A 132 5.33 -6.90 20.95
C ALA A 132 4.20 -6.57 21.93
N ARG A 133 4.21 -5.36 22.49
CA ARG A 133 3.10 -4.84 23.29
C ARG A 133 1.84 -4.66 22.44
N ARG A 134 2.00 -4.26 21.20
CA ARG A 134 0.91 -4.00 20.23
C ARG A 134 1.38 -4.29 18.82
N VAL A 135 0.55 -4.99 18.06
CA VAL A 135 0.74 -5.24 16.64
C VAL A 135 -0.29 -4.40 15.86
N VAL A 136 0.18 -3.53 15.00
CA VAL A 136 -0.67 -2.68 14.14
C VAL A 136 -0.54 -3.18 12.72
N VAL A 137 -1.64 -3.57 12.09
CA VAL A 137 -1.67 -4.02 10.70
C VAL A 137 -2.21 -2.90 9.83
N ILE A 138 -1.42 -2.43 8.87
CA ILE A 138 -1.85 -1.51 7.82
C ILE A 138 -1.90 -2.30 6.51
N TYR A 139 -3.08 -2.45 5.96
CA TYR A 139 -3.28 -3.27 4.77
C TYR A 139 -3.98 -2.50 3.67
N ASP A 140 -3.58 -2.76 2.43
CA ASP A 140 -4.30 -2.23 1.27
C ASP A 140 -5.75 -2.73 1.25
N SER A 141 -6.69 -1.88 0.91
CA SER A 141 -8.12 -2.19 0.92
C SER A 141 -8.48 -3.44 0.10
N LEU A 142 -7.65 -3.81 -0.86
CA LEU A 142 -7.82 -5.01 -1.68
C LEU A 142 -7.14 -6.26 -1.09
N MET A 143 -6.60 -6.16 0.14
CA MET A 143 -5.98 -7.28 0.87
C MET A 143 -6.70 -7.61 2.20
N ALA A 144 -7.94 -7.18 2.36
CA ALA A 144 -8.69 -7.34 3.60
C ALA A 144 -8.91 -8.83 3.97
N SER A 145 -9.13 -9.69 2.99
CA SER A 145 -9.27 -11.14 3.21
C SER A 145 -7.99 -11.79 3.75
N VAL A 146 -6.82 -11.22 3.46
CA VAL A 146 -5.54 -11.72 3.95
C VAL A 146 -5.34 -11.44 5.42
N VAL A 147 -5.89 -10.33 5.91
CA VAL A 147 -5.71 -9.88 7.31
C VAL A 147 -6.93 -10.12 8.19
N GLN A 148 -7.94 -10.81 7.68
CA GLN A 148 -9.21 -11.02 8.40
C GLN A 148 -9.04 -11.66 9.78
N ASP A 149 -8.02 -12.50 9.95
CA ASP A 149 -7.76 -13.21 11.20
C ASP A 149 -7.02 -12.36 12.26
N ALA A 150 -6.61 -11.14 11.93
CA ALA A 150 -6.01 -10.20 12.88
C ALA A 150 -6.92 -9.95 14.11
N ILE A 151 -8.24 -10.03 13.92
CA ILE A 151 -9.24 -9.89 15.00
C ILE A 151 -9.11 -10.97 16.10
N HIS A 152 -8.48 -12.10 15.79
CA HIS A 152 -8.26 -13.21 16.73
C HIS A 152 -6.95 -13.09 17.50
N VAL A 153 -6.12 -12.07 17.23
CA VAL A 153 -4.87 -11.81 17.92
C VAL A 153 -5.10 -10.73 18.99
N PRO A 154 -4.96 -11.02 20.30
CA PRO A 154 -5.47 -10.16 21.37
C PRO A 154 -4.93 -8.73 21.40
N ASN A 155 -3.65 -8.52 21.07
CA ASN A 155 -2.99 -7.20 21.06
C ASN A 155 -2.80 -6.66 19.65
N CYS A 156 -3.60 -7.14 18.67
CA CYS A 156 -3.53 -6.75 17.28
C CYS A 156 -4.73 -5.87 16.91
N GLU A 157 -4.47 -4.88 16.08
CA GLU A 157 -5.51 -4.06 15.44
C GLU A 157 -5.13 -3.78 14.00
N SER A 158 -6.14 -3.62 13.14
CA SER A 158 -5.93 -3.42 11.71
C SER A 158 -6.56 -2.13 11.20
N TYR A 159 -5.92 -1.54 10.19
CA TYR A 159 -6.31 -0.30 9.53
C TYR A 159 -6.28 -0.48 8.02
N THR A 160 -7.37 -0.10 7.37
CA THR A 160 -7.48 -0.14 5.92
C THR A 160 -6.74 1.04 5.29
N PHE A 161 -5.95 0.80 4.28
CA PHE A 161 -5.28 1.82 3.49
C PHE A 161 -5.87 1.88 2.08
N HIS A 162 -6.23 3.08 1.64
CA HIS A 162 -6.67 3.33 0.27
C HIS A 162 -5.58 4.04 -0.53
N SER A 163 -5.11 3.37 -1.59
CA SER A 163 -4.07 3.86 -2.50
C SER A 163 -4.60 4.78 -3.60
N VAL A 164 -5.90 4.96 -3.67
CA VAL A 164 -6.58 5.86 -4.62
C VAL A 164 -7.03 7.15 -3.93
N SER A 165 -7.40 8.16 -4.71
CA SER A 165 -7.87 9.46 -4.17
C SER A 165 -9.16 9.32 -3.36
N ALA A 166 -9.40 10.26 -2.45
CA ALA A 166 -10.66 10.32 -1.72
C ALA A 166 -11.86 10.54 -2.66
N PHE A 167 -11.68 11.31 -3.74
CA PHE A 167 -12.68 11.43 -4.80
C PHE A 167 -13.08 10.07 -5.38
N THR A 168 -12.10 9.25 -5.77
CA THR A 168 -12.35 7.92 -6.33
C THR A 168 -13.06 7.01 -5.31
N MET A 169 -12.64 7.03 -4.05
CA MET A 169 -13.30 6.24 -3.01
C MET A 169 -14.73 6.68 -2.76
N PHE A 170 -14.97 7.99 -2.75
CA PHE A 170 -16.33 8.51 -2.65
C PHE A 170 -17.21 8.01 -3.79
N LEU A 171 -16.72 8.06 -5.04
CA LEU A 171 -17.47 7.57 -6.20
C LEU A 171 -17.83 6.08 -6.08
N TYR A 172 -16.88 5.25 -5.65
CA TYR A 172 -17.12 3.81 -5.48
C TYR A 172 -18.17 3.53 -4.41
N PHE A 173 -18.08 4.18 -3.24
CA PHE A 173 -19.07 4.00 -2.17
C PHE A 173 -20.44 4.52 -2.59
N TRP A 174 -20.49 5.67 -3.22
CA TRP A 174 -21.74 6.28 -3.67
C TRP A 174 -22.43 5.46 -4.74
N ASP A 175 -21.66 4.94 -5.71
CA ASP A 175 -22.16 4.04 -6.76
C ASP A 175 -22.68 2.72 -6.19
N ALA A 176 -21.93 2.09 -5.28
CA ALA A 176 -22.33 0.89 -4.58
C ALA A 176 -23.63 1.02 -3.77
N MET A 177 -23.96 2.22 -3.31
CA MET A 177 -25.22 2.54 -2.62
C MET A 177 -26.36 2.90 -3.58
N GLY A 178 -26.18 2.82 -4.89
CA GLY A 178 -27.18 3.19 -5.89
C GLY A 178 -27.33 4.70 -6.07
N ARG A 179 -26.27 5.48 -5.80
CA ARG A 179 -26.21 6.93 -6.00
C ARG A 179 -27.32 7.71 -5.28
N PRO A 180 -27.51 7.53 -3.97
CA PRO A 180 -28.56 8.25 -3.24
C PRO A 180 -28.33 9.76 -3.36
N PRO A 181 -29.40 10.59 -3.31
CA PRO A 181 -29.27 12.04 -3.29
C PRO A 181 -28.40 12.47 -2.11
N VAL A 182 -27.28 13.13 -2.38
CA VAL A 182 -26.40 13.71 -1.37
C VAL A 182 -26.42 15.22 -1.56
N GLU A 183 -26.88 15.94 -0.52
CA GLU A 183 -26.86 17.39 -0.50
C GLU A 183 -25.42 17.88 -0.78
N LYS A 184 -25.24 18.78 -1.73
CA LYS A 184 -23.96 19.33 -2.19
C LYS A 184 -23.16 18.51 -3.21
N VAL A 185 -23.50 17.24 -3.56
CA VAL A 185 -22.73 16.52 -4.59
C VAL A 185 -22.78 17.26 -5.93
N SER A 186 -23.95 17.74 -6.34
CA SER A 186 -24.12 18.49 -7.59
C SER A 186 -23.32 19.80 -7.67
N HIS A 187 -22.97 20.38 -6.52
CA HIS A 187 -22.11 21.57 -6.47
C HIS A 187 -20.61 21.24 -6.47
N ILE A 188 -20.25 20.04 -5.97
CA ILE A 188 -18.87 19.58 -5.87
C ILE A 188 -18.45 18.86 -7.16
N ILE A 189 -19.37 18.09 -7.75
CA ILE A 189 -19.12 17.25 -8.93
C ILE A 189 -20.24 17.53 -9.95
N PRO A 190 -20.06 18.52 -10.85
CA PRO A 190 -21.06 18.86 -11.86
C PRO A 190 -21.38 17.70 -12.80
N GLU A 191 -20.35 16.95 -13.19
CA GLU A 191 -20.46 15.75 -14.04
C GLU A 191 -19.77 14.58 -13.37
N VAL A 192 -20.56 13.58 -12.95
CA VAL A 192 -20.04 12.38 -12.31
C VAL A 192 -19.65 11.36 -13.37
N PRO A 193 -18.39 10.91 -13.41
CA PRO A 193 -17.95 9.88 -14.34
C PRO A 193 -18.75 8.58 -14.16
N SER A 194 -19.06 7.92 -15.28
CA SER A 194 -19.61 6.56 -15.24
C SER A 194 -18.51 5.55 -14.95
N LEU A 195 -18.82 4.54 -14.14
CA LEU A 195 -17.97 3.37 -13.91
C LEU A 195 -18.27 2.24 -14.91
N GLU A 196 -19.25 2.43 -15.81
CA GLU A 196 -19.60 1.46 -16.82
C GLU A 196 -18.40 1.15 -17.74
N GLY A 197 -18.13 -0.13 -17.97
CA GLY A 197 -16.98 -0.58 -18.77
C GLY A 197 -15.60 -0.36 -18.14
N CYS A 198 -15.52 0.14 -16.90
CA CYS A 198 -14.25 0.35 -16.23
C CYS A 198 -13.65 -0.96 -15.71
N PHE A 199 -14.47 -1.91 -15.27
CA PHE A 199 -14.04 -3.11 -14.58
C PHE A 199 -14.69 -4.38 -15.18
N THR A 200 -13.96 -5.51 -15.09
CA THR A 200 -14.53 -6.82 -15.40
C THR A 200 -15.37 -7.34 -14.22
N THR A 201 -16.34 -8.22 -14.50
CA THR A 201 -17.14 -8.87 -13.45
C THR A 201 -16.26 -9.58 -12.44
N GLN A 202 -15.22 -10.30 -12.89
CA GLN A 202 -14.31 -11.02 -12.00
C GLN A 202 -13.56 -10.08 -11.03
N PHE A 203 -13.22 -8.87 -11.48
CA PHE A 203 -12.59 -7.91 -10.58
C PHE A 203 -13.59 -7.30 -9.60
N ILE A 204 -14.83 -7.08 -10.02
CA ILE A 204 -15.90 -6.63 -9.12
C ILE A 204 -16.15 -7.68 -8.03
N ASP A 205 -16.23 -8.96 -8.39
CA ASP A 205 -16.39 -10.07 -7.43
C ASP A 205 -15.21 -10.13 -6.45
N PHE A 206 -13.98 -9.93 -6.96
CA PHE A 206 -12.80 -9.86 -6.11
C PHE A 206 -12.87 -8.69 -5.12
N ILE A 207 -13.20 -7.47 -5.58
CA ILE A 207 -13.36 -6.30 -4.70
C ILE A 207 -14.44 -6.56 -3.65
N THR A 208 -15.59 -7.06 -4.07
CA THR A 208 -16.75 -7.32 -3.18
C THR A 208 -16.34 -8.26 -2.06
N SER A 209 -15.60 -9.33 -2.39
CA SER A 209 -15.08 -10.27 -1.39
C SER A 209 -14.13 -9.61 -0.38
N GLN A 210 -13.36 -8.60 -0.78
CA GLN A 210 -12.49 -7.85 0.14
C GLN A 210 -13.31 -6.95 1.09
N TYR A 211 -14.33 -6.29 0.56
CA TYR A 211 -15.15 -5.36 1.36
C TYR A 211 -15.87 -6.00 2.54
N GLU A 212 -16.21 -7.27 2.45
CA GLU A 212 -16.82 -8.02 3.56
C GLU A 212 -15.96 -8.02 4.84
N PHE A 213 -14.64 -7.95 4.69
CA PHE A 213 -13.69 -7.99 5.81
C PHE A 213 -13.29 -6.60 6.33
N HIS A 214 -13.63 -5.52 5.62
CA HIS A 214 -13.36 -4.15 6.08
C HIS A 214 -14.04 -3.83 7.42
N LYS A 215 -15.13 -4.49 7.77
CA LYS A 215 -15.81 -4.34 9.06
C LYS A 215 -14.88 -4.58 10.26
N PHE A 216 -13.82 -5.36 10.12
CA PHE A 216 -12.86 -5.65 11.18
C PHE A 216 -11.79 -4.55 11.37
N SER A 217 -11.66 -3.65 10.43
CA SER A 217 -10.74 -2.52 10.51
C SER A 217 -11.18 -1.50 11.55
N LYS A 218 -10.25 -1.00 12.35
CA LYS A 218 -10.49 0.05 13.35
C LYS A 218 -10.64 1.44 12.74
N GLY A 219 -10.13 1.63 11.53
CA GLY A 219 -10.22 2.90 10.81
C GLY A 219 -9.59 2.84 9.43
N THR A 220 -9.59 3.96 8.75
CA THR A 220 -9.19 4.06 7.35
C THR A 220 -8.16 5.16 7.13
N ILE A 221 -7.13 4.85 6.37
CA ILE A 221 -6.04 5.75 6.01
C ILE A 221 -6.12 6.02 4.50
N TYR A 222 -6.01 7.29 4.12
CA TYR A 222 -6.00 7.74 2.73
C TYR A 222 -4.67 8.42 2.40
N ASN A 223 -4.12 8.09 1.23
CA ASN A 223 -2.93 8.76 0.72
C ASN A 223 -3.27 10.11 0.08
N THR A 224 -3.85 10.99 0.87
CA THR A 224 -4.22 12.35 0.47
C THR A 224 -4.14 13.29 1.67
N THR A 225 -4.49 14.56 1.48
CA THR A 225 -4.59 15.56 2.54
C THR A 225 -5.92 16.31 2.45
N ARG A 226 -6.41 16.77 3.61
CA ARG A 226 -7.61 17.62 3.66
C ARG A 226 -7.45 18.93 2.90
N ALA A 227 -6.22 19.45 2.78
CA ALA A 227 -5.96 20.65 1.97
C ALA A 227 -6.30 20.46 0.48
N ILE A 228 -6.28 19.21 -0.02
CA ILE A 228 -6.55 18.88 -1.42
C ILE A 228 -7.97 18.31 -1.60
N GLU A 229 -8.38 17.37 -0.72
CA GLU A 229 -9.60 16.56 -0.94
C GLU A 229 -10.62 16.64 0.21
N SER A 230 -10.63 17.71 1.02
CA SER A 230 -11.58 17.85 2.14
C SER A 230 -13.05 17.57 1.77
N PRO A 231 -13.59 18.09 0.64
CA PRO A 231 -15.00 17.88 0.31
C PRO A 231 -15.37 16.40 0.17
N TYR A 232 -14.46 15.59 -0.43
CA TYR A 232 -14.72 14.15 -0.63
C TYR A 232 -14.52 13.35 0.64
N LEU A 233 -13.52 13.70 1.44
CA LEU A 233 -13.30 13.09 2.77
C LEU A 233 -14.50 13.33 3.68
N GLU A 234 -15.06 14.53 3.72
CA GLU A 234 -16.26 14.84 4.49
C GLU A 234 -17.49 14.04 4.03
N LEU A 235 -17.63 13.82 2.72
CA LEU A 235 -18.70 12.97 2.17
C LEU A 235 -18.52 11.51 2.59
N ILE A 236 -17.28 10.98 2.52
CA ILE A 236 -16.98 9.61 2.97
C ILE A 236 -17.25 9.45 4.46
N GLU A 237 -16.84 10.42 5.29
CA GLU A 237 -17.06 10.41 6.74
C GLU A 237 -18.54 10.38 7.11
N ARG A 238 -19.40 11.01 6.32
CA ARG A 238 -20.87 10.92 6.49
C ARG A 238 -21.43 9.55 6.11
N ILE A 239 -20.89 8.96 5.01
CA ILE A 239 -21.33 7.64 4.54
C ILE A 239 -20.87 6.55 5.49
N ILE A 240 -19.63 6.64 5.98
CA ILE A 240 -19.00 5.63 6.86
C ILE A 240 -18.67 6.27 8.21
N SER A 241 -19.70 6.74 8.92
CA SER A 241 -19.55 7.45 10.18
C SER A 241 -19.09 6.58 11.36
N SER A 242 -19.09 5.25 11.20
CA SER A 242 -18.70 4.31 12.25
C SER A 242 -17.19 4.15 12.43
N LYS A 243 -16.37 4.76 11.56
CA LYS A 243 -14.91 4.65 11.58
C LYS A 243 -14.21 5.99 11.60
N THR A 244 -13.01 6.00 12.14
CA THR A 244 -12.12 7.16 12.01
C THR A 244 -11.40 7.12 10.67
N HIS A 245 -11.27 8.29 10.04
CA HIS A 245 -10.64 8.49 8.75
C HIS A 245 -9.44 9.42 8.88
N TRP A 246 -8.26 8.99 8.39
CA TRP A 246 -7.04 9.78 8.41
C TRP A 246 -6.55 10.04 6.98
N ALA A 247 -6.34 11.31 6.67
CA ALA A 247 -5.70 11.77 5.45
C ALA A 247 -4.23 12.10 5.78
N LEU A 248 -3.32 11.18 5.50
CA LEU A 248 -1.91 11.27 5.92
C LEU A 248 -0.93 11.56 4.76
N GLY A 249 -1.43 11.62 3.53
CA GLY A 249 -0.62 11.82 2.33
C GLY A 249 -0.59 13.27 1.84
N PRO A 250 -0.16 13.50 0.58
CA PRO A 250 0.42 12.48 -0.30
C PRO A 250 1.82 12.04 0.17
N PHE A 251 2.08 10.73 0.13
CA PHE A 251 3.38 10.18 0.48
C PHE A 251 4.37 10.36 -0.66
N ASN A 252 5.13 11.42 -0.61
CA ASN A 252 6.25 11.65 -1.51
C ASN A 252 7.55 11.11 -0.90
N PRO A 253 8.52 10.71 -1.73
CA PRO A 253 9.84 10.37 -1.23
C PRO A 253 10.40 11.55 -0.42
N LEU A 254 10.59 11.34 0.89
CA LEU A 254 11.28 12.28 1.74
C LEU A 254 12.72 12.38 1.22
N SER A 255 13.14 13.56 0.81
CA SER A 255 14.46 13.93 0.32
C SER A 255 15.36 12.78 -0.16
N ILE A 256 15.70 12.78 -1.43
CA ILE A 256 16.83 11.98 -1.93
C ILE A 256 18.06 12.59 -1.25
N GLU A 257 18.57 11.96 -0.19
CA GLU A 257 19.86 12.37 0.38
C GLU A 257 20.91 12.27 -0.72
N LYS A 258 21.46 13.44 -1.09
CA LYS A 258 22.58 13.51 -2.03
C LYS A 258 23.75 12.79 -1.36
N GLY A 259 24.01 11.55 -1.71
CA GLY A 259 25.21 10.86 -1.23
C GLY A 259 25.14 9.35 -1.00
N VAL A 260 23.98 8.72 -1.03
CA VAL A 260 23.88 7.26 -0.71
C VAL A 260 23.99 6.37 -1.96
N TYR A 261 23.98 6.92 -3.17
CA TYR A 261 24.10 6.14 -4.41
C TYR A 261 25.39 6.41 -5.14
N ASN A 262 26.25 5.39 -5.20
CA ASN A 262 27.44 5.37 -6.07
C ASN A 262 27.09 5.16 -7.57
N THR A 263 25.82 4.95 -7.92
CA THR A 263 25.42 4.76 -9.32
C THR A 263 24.16 5.55 -9.59
N ARG A 264 24.30 6.73 -10.16
CA ARG A 264 23.20 7.51 -10.72
C ARG A 264 22.66 6.79 -11.94
N HIS A 265 21.32 6.65 -12.06
CA HIS A 265 20.74 6.00 -13.24
C HIS A 265 21.09 6.76 -14.51
N PHE A 266 21.48 6.07 -15.57
CA PHE A 266 21.92 6.68 -16.83
C PHE A 266 20.92 7.70 -17.41
N SER A 267 19.62 7.48 -17.23
CA SER A 267 18.59 8.42 -17.68
C SER A 267 18.67 9.77 -16.98
N VAL A 268 19.08 9.81 -15.71
CA VAL A 268 19.25 11.06 -14.96
C VAL A 268 20.51 11.78 -15.42
N GLU A 269 21.59 11.05 -15.69
CA GLU A 269 22.81 11.60 -16.28
C GLU A 269 22.57 12.16 -17.68
N TRP A 270 21.75 11.45 -18.47
CA TRP A 270 21.35 11.94 -19.78
C TRP A 270 20.53 13.24 -19.69
N LEU A 271 19.54 13.30 -18.76
CA LEU A 271 18.71 14.49 -18.54
C LEU A 271 19.52 15.72 -18.15
N ASP A 272 20.57 15.55 -17.32
CA ASP A 272 21.41 16.68 -16.90
C ASP A 272 22.20 17.32 -18.07
N ASN A 273 22.36 16.60 -19.17
CA ASN A 273 23.03 17.09 -20.36
C ASN A 273 22.05 17.70 -21.41
N GLN A 274 20.76 17.74 -21.07
CA GLN A 274 19.75 18.34 -21.96
C GLN A 274 19.52 19.82 -21.60
N GLU A 275 19.12 20.60 -22.59
CA GLU A 275 18.73 21.99 -22.35
C GLU A 275 17.45 22.06 -21.51
N ALA A 276 17.31 23.12 -20.71
CA ALA A 276 16.12 23.31 -19.89
C ALA A 276 14.86 23.41 -20.77
N GLY A 277 13.86 22.59 -20.48
CA GLY A 277 12.60 22.55 -21.23
C GLY A 277 12.64 21.80 -22.56
N SER A 278 13.77 21.10 -22.89
CA SER A 278 13.91 20.35 -24.15
C SER A 278 13.45 18.87 -24.09
N VAL A 279 13.04 18.39 -22.91
CA VAL A 279 12.67 16.99 -22.73
C VAL A 279 11.21 16.86 -22.29
N LEU A 280 10.46 16.06 -23.02
CA LEU A 280 9.09 15.68 -22.67
C LEU A 280 9.09 14.27 -22.05
N TYR A 281 8.64 14.16 -20.79
CA TYR A 281 8.43 12.88 -20.15
C TYR A 281 7.02 12.37 -20.43
N VAL A 282 6.91 11.18 -21.03
CA VAL A 282 5.63 10.51 -21.31
C VAL A 282 5.59 9.17 -20.59
N SER A 283 4.59 8.96 -19.75
CA SER A 283 4.38 7.70 -19.02
C SER A 283 2.91 7.38 -18.89
N PHE A 284 2.53 6.16 -19.25
CA PHE A 284 1.16 5.66 -19.18
C PHE A 284 0.95 4.69 -17.99
N GLY A 285 1.94 4.54 -17.13
CA GLY A 285 1.93 3.60 -16.03
C GLY A 285 2.25 2.16 -16.44
N THR A 286 2.14 1.24 -15.49
CA THR A 286 2.50 -0.18 -15.68
C THR A 286 1.33 -1.08 -16.09
N THR A 287 0.12 -0.55 -16.08
CA THR A 287 -1.11 -1.31 -16.35
C THR A 287 -1.77 -0.97 -17.68
N THR A 288 -1.33 0.12 -18.33
CA THR A 288 -1.86 0.54 -19.61
C THR A 288 -1.24 -0.27 -20.75
N CYS A 289 -2.09 -0.70 -21.68
CA CYS A 289 -1.72 -1.42 -22.88
C CYS A 289 -2.26 -0.69 -24.09
N PHE A 290 -1.42 -0.41 -25.08
CA PHE A 290 -1.80 0.25 -26.32
C PHE A 290 -1.75 -0.72 -27.49
N SER A 291 -2.64 -0.50 -28.48
CA SER A 291 -2.52 -1.10 -29.80
C SER A 291 -1.39 -0.45 -30.60
N GLU A 292 -0.96 -1.10 -31.68
CA GLU A 292 0.05 -0.51 -32.57
C GLU A 292 -0.42 0.83 -33.17
N GLU A 293 -1.71 0.95 -33.50
CA GLU A 293 -2.32 2.18 -34.00
C GLU A 293 -2.24 3.30 -32.97
N GLN A 294 -2.58 3.01 -31.71
CA GLN A 294 -2.50 4.00 -30.63
C GLN A 294 -1.05 4.46 -30.38
N ILE A 295 -0.07 3.55 -30.45
CA ILE A 295 1.35 3.89 -30.35
C ILE A 295 1.77 4.82 -31.50
N LYS A 296 1.36 4.51 -32.73
CA LYS A 296 1.62 5.35 -33.91
C LYS A 296 0.99 6.74 -33.78
N GLU A 297 -0.25 6.83 -33.27
CA GLU A 297 -0.90 8.11 -33.04
C GLU A 297 -0.19 8.97 -32.00
N VAL A 298 0.26 8.36 -30.90
CA VAL A 298 1.07 9.05 -29.90
C VAL A 298 2.38 9.54 -30.51
N ALA A 299 3.11 8.69 -31.26
CA ALA A 299 4.35 9.06 -31.92
C ALA A 299 4.15 10.20 -32.91
N ASN A 300 3.11 10.12 -33.75
CA ASN A 300 2.76 11.18 -34.71
C ASN A 300 2.39 12.49 -33.98
N GLY A 301 1.69 12.41 -32.87
CA GLY A 301 1.36 13.58 -32.04
C GLY A 301 2.61 14.25 -31.47
N LEU A 302 3.53 13.47 -30.94
CA LEU A 302 4.81 13.97 -30.43
C LEU A 302 5.66 14.60 -31.52
N GLU A 303 5.79 13.95 -32.67
CA GLU A 303 6.53 14.51 -33.84
C GLU A 303 5.94 15.84 -34.29
N LYS A 304 4.62 15.94 -34.42
CA LYS A 304 3.91 17.17 -34.85
C LYS A 304 3.99 18.28 -33.79
N SER A 305 4.14 17.95 -32.51
CA SER A 305 4.25 18.94 -31.43
C SER A 305 5.55 19.77 -31.53
N LYS A 306 6.56 19.25 -32.22
CA LYS A 306 7.92 19.83 -32.31
C LYS A 306 8.58 20.07 -30.96
N GLN A 307 8.20 19.29 -29.95
CA GLN A 307 8.80 19.28 -28.61
C GLN A 307 9.93 18.24 -28.54
#